data_172078568e615014ff94aa0b7c7b879e
#
_entry.id   172078568e615014ff94aa0b7c7b879e
#
_cell.length_a   1.000
_cell.length_b   1.000
_cell.length_c   1.000
_cell.angle_alpha   90.00
_cell.angle_beta   90.00
_cell.angle_gamma   90.00
#
_symmetry.space_group_name_H-M   'P 1'
#
loop_
_entity.id
_entity.type
_entity.pdbx_description
1 polymer ?
#
loop_
_entity_poly.entity_id
_entity_poly.type
_entity_poly.pdbx_seq_one_letter_code
_entity_poly.pdbx_strand_id
1 'polypeptide(L)'
;MNLRPDPTFHPTPRLAMEAPAETLAFTLMLSPDGSQPDGLAVIDVDPTSKSYGDIVHQVIMPEKGDEFHHFGWNACSSALSPLTGHAFLERRYLIIPGIRSSRIYVIDVKEPLKAKIHKIIEPEEVFAKTGYSRPHTIHCGPEGIYVSTLGGGGPDGTDGPPGIFIMDCETFEILGRYEMDRGKQDKHYDFWWNLPRDYMVSSEWGLP
;
A
#
# COMPACT_ATOMS: atom_id res chain seq x y z
N MET A 1 -18.82 12.10 -16.56
CA MET A 1 -17.44 11.61 -16.45
C MET A 1 -16.51 12.81 -16.56
N ASN A 2 -15.66 13.05 -15.57
CA ASN A 2 -14.68 14.13 -15.63
C ASN A 2 -13.51 13.66 -16.50
N LEU A 3 -13.29 14.32 -17.63
CA LEU A 3 -12.22 13.99 -18.57
C LEU A 3 -10.90 14.73 -18.27
N ARG A 4 -10.84 15.49 -17.20
CA ARG A 4 -9.61 16.14 -16.76
C ARG A 4 -8.88 15.24 -15.80
N PRO A 5 -7.55 15.07 -15.93
CA PRO A 5 -6.76 14.37 -14.93
C PRO A 5 -6.95 14.96 -13.54
N ASP A 6 -6.87 14.10 -12.53
CA ASP A 6 -6.87 14.54 -11.14
C ASP A 6 -5.65 15.43 -10.86
N PRO A 7 -5.76 16.49 -10.02
CA PRO A 7 -4.62 17.36 -9.70
C PRO A 7 -3.44 16.65 -9.03
N THR A 8 -3.66 15.47 -8.43
CA THR A 8 -2.60 14.67 -7.81
C THR A 8 -1.82 13.83 -8.85
N PHE A 9 -2.27 13.83 -10.11
CA PHE A 9 -1.66 13.09 -11.19
C PHE A 9 -0.59 13.91 -11.92
N HIS A 10 0.60 13.36 -12.06
CA HIS A 10 1.72 13.95 -12.79
C HIS A 10 2.10 13.06 -13.98
N PRO A 11 1.77 13.43 -15.22
CA PRO A 11 1.99 12.59 -16.40
C PRO A 11 3.45 12.21 -16.66
N THR A 12 4.39 12.98 -16.14
CA THR A 12 5.82 12.72 -16.27
C THR A 12 6.57 13.05 -15.00
N PRO A 13 7.75 12.42 -14.74
CA PRO A 13 8.61 12.78 -13.62
C PRO A 13 8.98 14.27 -13.59
N ARG A 14 9.18 14.87 -14.77
CA ARG A 14 9.48 16.30 -14.88
C ARG A 14 8.35 17.17 -14.30
N LEU A 15 7.10 16.88 -14.64
CA LEU A 15 5.96 17.62 -14.12
C LEU A 15 5.78 17.39 -12.61
N ALA A 16 6.12 16.20 -12.11
CA ALA A 16 6.16 15.95 -10.67
C ALA A 16 7.23 16.80 -9.96
N MET A 17 8.41 16.97 -10.58
CA MET A 17 9.47 17.82 -10.04
C MET A 17 9.14 19.33 -10.08
N GLU A 18 8.26 19.76 -10.97
CA GLU A 18 7.77 21.13 -11.09
C GLU A 18 6.63 21.43 -10.09
N ALA A 19 6.07 20.41 -9.43
CA ALA A 19 5.05 20.57 -8.40
C ALA A 19 5.63 21.27 -7.15
N PRO A 20 4.79 21.95 -6.34
CA PRO A 20 5.24 22.49 -5.06
C PRO A 20 5.89 21.41 -4.19
N ALA A 21 6.96 21.78 -3.48
CA ALA A 21 7.61 20.86 -2.54
C ALA A 21 6.61 20.40 -1.46
N GLU A 22 6.64 19.11 -1.15
CA GLU A 22 5.86 18.55 -0.04
C GLU A 22 6.42 19.08 1.28
N THR A 23 5.53 19.44 2.19
CA THR A 23 5.88 19.92 3.54
C THR A 23 5.61 18.90 4.63
N LEU A 24 4.98 17.78 4.28
CA LEU A 24 4.64 16.69 5.18
C LEU A 24 5.13 15.36 4.61
N ALA A 25 5.59 14.47 5.48
CA ALA A 25 5.93 13.09 5.15
C ALA A 25 5.12 12.11 5.99
N PHE A 26 4.88 10.92 5.46
CA PHE A 26 4.28 9.81 6.19
C PHE A 26 5.34 8.77 6.52
N THR A 27 5.27 8.20 7.73
CA THR A 27 6.09 7.05 8.12
C THR A 27 5.29 6.09 8.99
N LEU A 28 5.64 4.83 8.95
CA LEU A 28 5.04 3.83 9.82
C LEU A 28 5.71 3.86 11.20
N MET A 29 4.91 3.61 12.22
CA MET A 29 5.35 3.39 13.59
C MET A 29 5.13 1.92 13.92
N LEU A 30 6.21 1.22 14.22
CA LEU A 30 6.21 -0.20 14.54
C LEU A 30 6.43 -0.40 16.03
N SER A 31 5.62 -1.29 16.65
CA SER A 31 5.87 -1.84 17.99
C SER A 31 6.65 -3.15 17.86
N PRO A 32 7.97 -3.18 18.08
CA PRO A 32 8.79 -4.35 17.77
C PRO A 32 8.40 -5.61 18.55
N ASP A 33 7.89 -5.43 19.77
CA ASP A 33 7.44 -6.51 20.65
C ASP A 33 5.93 -6.77 20.60
N GLY A 34 5.21 -5.99 19.77
CA GLY A 34 3.75 -6.07 19.64
C GLY A 34 2.99 -5.65 20.89
N SER A 35 3.63 -5.01 21.87
CA SER A 35 3.00 -4.61 23.14
C SER A 35 2.06 -3.41 22.98
N GLN A 36 2.28 -2.60 21.95
CA GLN A 36 1.46 -1.47 21.57
C GLN A 36 0.92 -1.67 20.14
N PRO A 37 -0.17 -0.98 19.77
CA PRO A 37 -0.58 -0.92 18.37
C PRO A 37 0.46 -0.22 17.53
N ASP A 38 0.60 -0.66 16.28
CA ASP A 38 1.33 0.06 15.24
C ASP A 38 0.55 1.31 14.80
N GLY A 39 1.15 2.16 13.96
CA GLY A 39 0.49 3.37 13.51
C GLY A 39 1.13 4.00 12.29
N LEU A 40 0.52 5.10 11.86
CA LEU A 40 1.03 6.01 10.84
C LEU A 40 1.32 7.36 11.48
N ALA A 41 2.53 7.88 11.32
CA ALA A 41 2.89 9.24 11.71
C ALA A 41 2.92 10.17 10.51
N VAL A 42 2.53 11.41 10.72
CA VAL A 42 2.71 12.55 9.82
C VAL A 42 3.80 13.43 10.39
N ILE A 43 4.85 13.66 9.63
CA ILE A 43 6.03 14.41 10.05
C ILE A 43 6.07 15.73 9.26
N ASP A 44 6.33 16.82 9.95
CA ASP A 44 6.62 18.11 9.32
C ASP A 44 8.03 18.08 8.72
N VAL A 45 8.12 18.21 7.40
CA VAL A 45 9.39 18.24 6.65
C VAL A 45 9.64 19.58 5.97
N ASP A 46 8.89 20.63 6.32
CA ASP A 46 9.17 21.98 5.87
C ASP A 46 10.40 22.55 6.64
N PRO A 47 11.55 22.76 5.98
CA PRO A 47 12.74 23.24 6.66
C PRO A 47 12.61 24.65 7.24
N THR A 48 11.54 25.37 6.90
CA THR A 48 11.27 26.72 7.43
C THR A 48 10.28 26.69 8.59
N SER A 49 9.68 25.56 8.86
CA SER A 49 8.71 25.38 9.95
C SER A 49 9.39 25.29 11.31
N LYS A 50 8.70 25.76 12.36
CA LYS A 50 9.17 25.60 13.76
C LYS A 50 9.03 24.15 14.25
N SER A 51 8.19 23.36 13.63
CA SER A 51 7.97 21.94 13.92
C SER A 51 8.69 21.01 12.97
N TYR A 52 9.69 21.49 12.22
CA TYR A 52 10.48 20.66 11.33
C TYR A 52 11.07 19.45 12.05
N GLY A 53 10.76 18.25 11.55
CA GLY A 53 11.17 16.98 12.13
C GLY A 53 10.22 16.43 13.22
N ASP A 54 9.22 17.20 13.64
CA ASP A 54 8.25 16.74 14.65
C ASP A 54 7.14 15.90 14.00
N ILE A 55 6.61 14.97 14.79
CA ILE A 55 5.36 14.29 14.46
C ILE A 55 4.21 15.24 14.76
N VAL A 56 3.51 15.66 13.71
CA VAL A 56 2.42 16.65 13.80
C VAL A 56 1.03 16.03 13.81
N HIS A 57 0.91 14.76 13.42
CA HIS A 57 -0.31 13.96 13.56
C HIS A 57 0.02 12.47 13.60
N GLN A 58 -0.88 11.66 14.17
CA GLN A 58 -0.74 10.20 14.25
C GLN A 58 -2.09 9.51 14.05
N VAL A 59 -2.06 8.37 13.37
CA VAL A 59 -3.17 7.41 13.32
C VAL A 59 -2.71 6.13 13.98
N ILE A 60 -3.20 5.87 15.19
CA ILE A 60 -2.92 4.63 15.92
C ILE A 60 -3.95 3.58 15.53
N MET A 61 -3.49 2.38 15.20
CA MET A 61 -4.37 1.28 14.81
C MET A 61 -5.12 0.73 16.02
N PRO A 62 -6.33 0.17 15.84
CA PRO A 62 -7.11 -0.35 16.95
C PRO A 62 -6.53 -1.64 17.54
N GLU A 63 -5.81 -2.42 16.73
CA GLU A 63 -5.29 -3.73 17.09
C GLU A 63 -3.78 -3.70 17.32
N LYS A 64 -3.26 -4.74 17.95
CA LYS A 64 -1.83 -4.93 18.22
C LYS A 64 -1.24 -6.06 17.40
N GLY A 65 0.07 -6.01 17.18
CA GLY A 65 0.81 -7.10 16.56
C GLY A 65 0.63 -7.21 15.05
N ASP A 66 0.31 -6.12 14.38
CA ASP A 66 0.18 -6.09 12.92
C ASP A 66 1.54 -6.20 12.20
N GLU A 67 2.58 -5.56 12.70
CA GLU A 67 3.92 -5.47 12.11
C GLU A 67 3.93 -4.82 10.72
N PHE A 68 3.91 -3.49 10.70
CA PHE A 68 3.93 -2.70 9.47
C PHE A 68 5.34 -2.53 8.91
N HIS A 69 5.55 -2.84 7.63
CA HIS A 69 6.82 -2.62 6.94
C HIS A 69 6.71 -1.68 5.76
N HIS A 70 5.64 -1.78 4.99
CA HIS A 70 5.42 -1.04 3.76
C HIS A 70 4.05 -0.38 3.72
N PHE A 71 3.90 0.59 2.86
CA PHE A 71 2.61 1.12 2.45
C PHE A 71 2.72 1.64 1.01
N GLY A 72 1.59 1.72 0.33
CA GLY A 72 1.49 2.28 -1.00
C GLY A 72 0.25 3.14 -1.17
N TRP A 73 0.22 3.88 -2.27
CA TRP A 73 -0.93 4.71 -2.62
C TRP A 73 -1.99 3.91 -3.38
N ASN A 74 -3.26 4.34 -3.24
CA ASN A 74 -4.37 3.80 -4.02
C ASN A 74 -4.28 4.12 -5.52
N ALA A 75 -3.57 5.15 -5.90
CA ALA A 75 -3.42 5.59 -7.28
C ALA A 75 -2.00 6.08 -7.56
N CYS A 76 -1.53 5.85 -8.78
CA CYS A 76 -0.24 6.36 -9.23
C CYS A 76 -0.30 7.85 -9.55
N SER A 77 0.73 8.56 -9.14
CA SER A 77 0.98 9.94 -9.57
C SER A 77 2.25 10.07 -10.42
N SER A 78 2.71 8.97 -10.99
CA SER A 78 3.99 8.87 -11.69
C SER A 78 3.81 8.67 -13.19
N ALA A 79 4.93 8.61 -13.93
CA ALA A 79 4.98 8.35 -15.35
C ALA A 79 4.34 7.02 -15.81
N LEU A 80 4.09 6.09 -14.88
CA LEU A 80 3.37 4.85 -15.19
C LEU A 80 1.87 5.09 -15.39
N SER A 81 1.31 6.13 -14.79
CA SER A 81 -0.13 6.40 -14.80
C SER A 81 -0.77 6.47 -16.20
N PRO A 82 -0.16 7.06 -17.22
CA PRO A 82 -0.75 7.03 -18.56
C PRO A 82 -0.98 5.62 -19.11
N LEU A 83 -0.18 4.65 -18.64
CA LEU A 83 -0.30 3.24 -19.01
C LEU A 83 -1.19 2.45 -18.05
N THR A 84 -1.44 2.97 -16.85
CA THR A 84 -2.26 2.32 -15.83
C THR A 84 -3.73 2.71 -15.86
N GLY A 85 -4.09 3.77 -16.60
CA GLY A 85 -5.47 4.26 -16.62
C GLY A 85 -5.92 5.02 -15.38
N HIS A 86 -5.04 5.30 -14.43
CA HIS A 86 -5.37 5.94 -13.14
C HIS A 86 -5.30 7.47 -13.15
N ALA A 87 -5.20 8.09 -14.31
CA ALA A 87 -5.07 9.55 -14.44
C ALA A 87 -6.22 10.36 -13.82
N PHE A 88 -7.39 9.75 -13.62
CA PHE A 88 -8.59 10.41 -13.09
C PHE A 88 -8.88 10.07 -11.63
N LEU A 89 -8.04 9.25 -10.99
CA LEU A 89 -8.18 8.87 -9.59
C LEU A 89 -7.38 9.82 -8.70
N GLU A 90 -8.01 10.29 -7.62
CA GLU A 90 -7.32 11.04 -6.58
C GLU A 90 -6.34 10.13 -5.82
N ARG A 91 -5.08 10.53 -5.72
CA ARG A 91 -4.08 9.90 -4.84
C ARG A 91 -4.34 10.37 -3.42
N ARG A 92 -5.15 9.64 -2.70
CA ARG A 92 -5.71 10.06 -1.41
C ARG A 92 -5.54 9.07 -0.28
N TYR A 93 -5.46 7.79 -0.62
CA TYR A 93 -5.47 6.75 0.39
C TYR A 93 -4.13 6.03 0.46
N LEU A 94 -3.66 5.80 1.68
CA LEU A 94 -2.54 4.91 1.96
C LEU A 94 -3.07 3.53 2.34
N ILE A 95 -2.51 2.50 1.72
CA ILE A 95 -2.82 1.10 1.96
C ILE A 95 -1.68 0.52 2.77
N ILE A 96 -1.95 0.08 3.99
CA ILE A 96 -0.94 -0.38 4.95
C ILE A 96 -1.22 -1.84 5.32
N PRO A 97 -0.40 -2.80 4.86
CA PRO A 97 -0.54 -4.19 5.21
C PRO A 97 0.16 -4.51 6.52
N GLY A 98 -0.48 -5.31 7.37
CA GLY A 98 0.10 -5.92 8.56
C GLY A 98 0.62 -7.32 8.24
N ILE A 99 1.93 -7.53 8.35
CA ILE A 99 2.54 -8.81 7.98
C ILE A 99 2.10 -9.93 8.91
N ARG A 100 2.09 -9.71 10.22
CA ARG A 100 1.73 -10.76 11.17
C ARG A 100 0.24 -11.05 11.21
N SER A 101 -0.57 -9.98 11.17
CA SER A 101 -2.02 -10.11 11.28
C SER A 101 -2.69 -10.51 9.97
N SER A 102 -2.05 -10.28 8.82
CA SER A 102 -2.67 -10.31 7.49
C SER A 102 -3.80 -9.27 7.29
N ARG A 103 -3.96 -8.33 8.22
CA ARG A 103 -4.94 -7.24 8.13
C ARG A 103 -4.41 -6.14 7.21
N ILE A 104 -5.31 -5.45 6.53
CA ILE A 104 -4.95 -4.31 5.68
C ILE A 104 -5.75 -3.09 6.13
N TYR A 105 -5.05 -1.98 6.36
CA TYR A 105 -5.66 -0.71 6.70
C TYR A 105 -5.64 0.23 5.50
N VAL A 106 -6.75 0.89 5.25
CA VAL A 106 -6.87 1.98 4.28
C VAL A 106 -7.01 3.27 5.06
N ILE A 107 -6.05 4.17 4.89
CA ILE A 107 -6.00 5.45 5.61
C ILE A 107 -6.34 6.58 4.65
N ASP A 108 -7.37 7.36 4.97
CA ASP A 108 -7.69 8.60 4.28
C ASP A 108 -6.73 9.71 4.74
N VAL A 109 -5.88 10.16 3.83
CA VAL A 109 -4.89 11.21 4.07
C VAL A 109 -5.15 12.46 3.25
N LYS A 110 -6.38 12.68 2.78
CA LYS A 110 -6.76 13.89 2.04
C LYS A 110 -6.42 15.16 2.78
N GLU A 111 -6.64 15.17 4.09
CA GLU A 111 -6.18 16.20 5.01
C GLU A 111 -5.15 15.55 5.94
N PRO A 112 -3.84 15.61 5.64
CA PRO A 112 -2.82 14.86 6.38
C PRO A 112 -2.86 15.05 7.90
N LEU A 113 -3.12 16.28 8.36
CA LEU A 113 -3.24 16.60 9.79
C LEU A 113 -4.55 16.12 10.44
N LYS A 114 -5.42 15.47 9.66
CA LYS A 114 -6.67 14.82 10.10
C LYS A 114 -6.78 13.42 9.50
N ALA A 115 -5.65 12.84 9.15
CA ALA A 115 -5.61 11.47 8.61
C ALA A 115 -6.33 10.51 9.55
N LYS A 116 -7.05 9.54 8.98
CA LYS A 116 -7.88 8.60 9.75
C LYS A 116 -8.06 7.28 9.02
N ILE A 117 -8.37 6.24 9.75
CA ILE A 117 -8.77 4.96 9.18
C ILE A 117 -10.06 5.16 8.38
N HIS A 118 -10.02 4.76 7.12
CA HIS A 118 -11.16 4.75 6.21
C HIS A 118 -11.83 3.36 6.15
N LYS A 119 -11.01 2.32 6.03
CA LYS A 119 -11.48 0.93 5.95
C LYS A 119 -10.44 0.01 6.60
N ILE A 120 -10.92 -1.07 7.19
CA ILE A 120 -10.11 -2.20 7.63
C ILE A 120 -10.57 -3.42 6.84
N ILE A 121 -9.64 -4.17 6.28
CA ILE A 121 -9.87 -5.44 5.63
C ILE A 121 -9.30 -6.50 6.54
N GLU A 122 -10.15 -7.33 7.08
CA GLU A 122 -9.77 -8.35 8.06
C GLU A 122 -9.07 -9.54 7.38
N PRO A 123 -8.20 -10.25 8.10
CA PRO A 123 -7.42 -11.35 7.54
C PRO A 123 -8.30 -12.47 6.95
N GLU A 124 -9.47 -12.71 7.53
CA GLU A 124 -10.43 -13.68 7.02
C GLU A 124 -10.96 -13.30 5.62
N GLU A 125 -11.15 -12.01 5.34
CA GLU A 125 -11.55 -11.53 4.02
C GLU A 125 -10.41 -11.72 3.02
N VAL A 126 -9.18 -11.37 3.39
CA VAL A 126 -7.99 -11.60 2.56
C VAL A 126 -7.87 -13.07 2.19
N PHE A 127 -7.93 -13.95 3.20
CA PHE A 127 -7.81 -15.40 2.99
C PHE A 127 -8.98 -15.96 2.17
N ALA A 128 -10.21 -15.59 2.48
CA ALA A 128 -11.40 -16.09 1.77
C ALA A 128 -11.40 -15.73 0.28
N LYS A 129 -10.92 -14.54 -0.06
CA LYS A 129 -10.89 -14.02 -1.43
C LYS A 129 -9.68 -14.50 -2.25
N THR A 130 -8.55 -14.74 -1.58
CA THR A 130 -7.27 -15.01 -2.25
C THR A 130 -6.65 -16.36 -1.85
N GLY A 131 -6.94 -16.86 -0.67
CA GLY A 131 -6.22 -17.97 -0.05
C GLY A 131 -4.78 -17.61 0.33
N TYR A 132 -4.40 -16.32 0.28
CA TYR A 132 -3.07 -15.83 0.62
C TYR A 132 -3.04 -15.25 2.02
N SER A 133 -1.83 -15.06 2.55
CA SER A 133 -1.60 -14.48 3.86
C SER A 133 -0.32 -13.64 3.90
N ARG A 134 -0.18 -12.81 4.94
CA ARG A 134 0.97 -11.96 5.20
C ARG A 134 1.24 -10.96 4.05
N PRO A 135 0.27 -10.06 3.74
CA PRO A 135 0.45 -9.02 2.73
C PRO A 135 1.64 -8.13 3.11
N HIS A 136 2.41 -7.73 2.11
CA HIS A 136 3.67 -7.03 2.33
C HIS A 136 3.80 -5.77 1.49
N THR A 137 4.03 -5.87 0.18
CA THR A 137 4.29 -4.73 -0.69
C THR A 137 3.04 -4.30 -1.44
N ILE A 138 2.86 -3.00 -1.56
CA ILE A 138 1.71 -2.37 -2.21
C ILE A 138 2.19 -1.50 -3.36
N HIS A 139 1.69 -1.76 -4.56
CA HIS A 139 1.86 -0.88 -5.71
C HIS A 139 0.54 -0.71 -6.47
N CYS A 140 0.25 0.50 -6.92
CA CYS A 140 -0.81 0.65 -7.92
C CYS A 140 -0.28 0.21 -9.29
N GLY A 141 -1.10 -0.48 -10.05
CA GLY A 141 -0.77 -1.03 -11.37
C GLY A 141 -1.94 -0.90 -12.33
N PRO A 142 -1.85 -1.55 -13.50
CA PRO A 142 -2.84 -1.36 -14.58
C PRO A 142 -4.29 -1.67 -14.18
N GLU A 143 -4.50 -2.73 -13.42
CA GLU A 143 -5.84 -3.22 -13.07
C GLU A 143 -6.32 -2.76 -11.69
N GLY A 144 -5.45 -2.18 -10.86
CA GLY A 144 -5.81 -1.79 -9.50
C GLY A 144 -4.62 -1.64 -8.57
N ILE A 145 -4.82 -1.90 -7.31
CA ILE A 145 -3.79 -1.95 -6.28
C ILE A 145 -3.30 -3.39 -6.17
N TYR A 146 -2.04 -3.62 -6.48
CA TYR A 146 -1.40 -4.93 -6.37
C TYR A 146 -0.78 -5.09 -4.99
N VAL A 147 -0.98 -6.25 -4.40
CA VAL A 147 -0.50 -6.58 -3.06
C VAL A 147 0.26 -7.89 -3.13
N SER A 148 1.57 -7.86 -2.83
CA SER A 148 2.33 -9.09 -2.65
C SER A 148 2.07 -9.69 -1.27
N THR A 149 2.24 -11.00 -1.14
CA THR A 149 2.05 -11.73 0.11
C THR A 149 3.20 -12.67 0.36
N LEU A 150 3.72 -12.67 1.58
CA LEU A 150 4.83 -13.54 1.97
C LEU A 150 4.40 -15.01 2.16
N GLY A 151 3.13 -15.24 2.47
CA GLY A 151 2.62 -16.57 2.78
C GLY A 151 3.13 -17.13 4.12
N GLY A 152 2.64 -18.29 4.47
CA GLY A 152 2.95 -18.96 5.74
C GLY A 152 2.21 -18.38 6.95
N GLY A 153 2.07 -19.14 8.00
CA GLY A 153 1.36 -18.75 9.21
C GLY A 153 0.21 -19.69 9.57
N GLY A 154 -0.70 -19.29 10.41
CA GLY A 154 -1.74 -20.12 11.00
C GLY A 154 -3.17 -19.88 10.48
N PRO A 155 -4.17 -20.59 11.03
CA PRO A 155 -5.56 -20.53 10.60
C PRO A 155 -6.26 -19.19 10.84
N ASP A 156 -5.63 -18.26 11.48
CA ASP A 156 -6.07 -16.89 11.78
C ASP A 156 -5.79 -15.92 10.61
N GLY A 157 -5.79 -16.42 9.37
CA GLY A 157 -5.53 -15.63 8.16
C GLY A 157 -4.06 -15.53 7.82
N THR A 158 -3.22 -16.32 8.47
CA THR A 158 -1.76 -16.27 8.31
C THR A 158 -1.16 -17.50 7.64
N ASP A 159 -1.95 -18.49 7.24
CA ASP A 159 -1.50 -19.78 6.71
C ASP A 159 -1.86 -19.99 5.23
N GLY A 160 -1.55 -19.03 4.40
CA GLY A 160 -1.75 -19.16 2.96
C GLY A 160 -0.42 -19.30 2.21
N PRO A 161 -0.44 -19.74 0.95
CA PRO A 161 0.72 -19.60 0.08
C PRO A 161 1.03 -18.13 -0.19
N PRO A 162 2.22 -17.82 -0.70
CA PRO A 162 2.53 -16.50 -1.22
C PRO A 162 1.87 -16.28 -2.57
N GLY A 163 1.75 -15.02 -2.97
CA GLY A 163 1.25 -14.63 -4.27
C GLY A 163 1.03 -13.13 -4.37
N ILE A 164 0.37 -12.72 -5.43
CA ILE A 164 -0.06 -11.35 -5.66
C ILE A 164 -1.58 -11.35 -5.84
N PHE A 165 -2.26 -10.43 -5.20
CA PHE A 165 -3.68 -10.19 -5.46
C PHE A 165 -3.93 -8.73 -5.81
N ILE A 166 -5.11 -8.45 -6.35
CA ILE A 166 -5.51 -7.11 -6.78
C ILE A 166 -6.68 -6.63 -5.95
N MET A 167 -6.63 -5.34 -5.59
CA MET A 167 -7.72 -4.60 -4.97
C MET A 167 -8.17 -3.47 -5.88
N ASP A 168 -9.44 -3.13 -5.81
CA ASP A 168 -9.99 -1.94 -6.47
C ASP A 168 -9.45 -0.65 -5.85
N CYS A 169 -9.14 0.35 -6.67
CA CYS A 169 -8.51 1.60 -6.26
C CYS A 169 -9.41 2.56 -5.48
N GLU A 170 -10.73 2.39 -5.53
CA GLU A 170 -11.72 3.28 -4.95
C GLU A 170 -12.54 2.62 -3.85
N THR A 171 -12.98 1.37 -4.07
CA THR A 171 -13.78 0.61 -3.11
C THR A 171 -12.95 -0.20 -2.15
N PHE A 172 -11.68 -0.47 -2.52
CA PHE A 172 -10.75 -1.33 -1.77
C PHE A 172 -11.29 -2.76 -1.59
N GLU A 173 -12.12 -3.21 -2.52
CA GLU A 173 -12.54 -4.60 -2.58
C GLU A 173 -11.43 -5.45 -3.16
N ILE A 174 -11.20 -6.61 -2.57
CA ILE A 174 -10.28 -7.61 -3.14
C ILE A 174 -10.96 -8.23 -4.36
N LEU A 175 -10.35 -8.03 -5.54
CA LEU A 175 -10.85 -8.52 -6.82
C LEU A 175 -10.47 -9.97 -7.07
N GLY A 176 -9.36 -10.45 -6.49
CA GLY A 176 -8.88 -11.82 -6.62
C GLY A 176 -7.38 -11.91 -6.81
N ARG A 177 -6.91 -13.12 -7.09
CA ARG A 177 -5.49 -13.38 -7.39
C ARG A 177 -5.11 -12.79 -8.74
N TYR A 178 -3.87 -12.29 -8.82
CA TYR A 178 -3.29 -11.83 -10.08
C TYR A 178 -2.80 -13.01 -10.92
N GLU A 179 -1.97 -13.86 -10.35
CA GLU A 179 -1.40 -15.01 -11.05
C GLU A 179 -2.37 -16.20 -11.11
N MET A 180 -2.47 -16.82 -12.27
CA MET A 180 -3.20 -18.08 -12.46
C MET A 180 -2.35 -19.28 -12.07
N ASP A 181 -1.05 -19.22 -12.35
CA ASP A 181 -0.06 -20.22 -11.95
C ASP A 181 1.20 -19.48 -11.45
N ARG A 182 1.44 -19.56 -10.15
CA ARG A 182 2.61 -18.94 -9.52
C ARG A 182 3.88 -19.81 -9.58
N GLY A 183 3.80 -21.00 -10.20
CA GLY A 183 4.91 -21.92 -10.30
C GLY A 183 5.37 -22.45 -8.94
N LYS A 184 6.68 -22.54 -8.76
CA LYS A 184 7.32 -23.09 -7.55
C LYS A 184 7.77 -22.00 -6.56
N GLN A 185 7.29 -20.78 -6.72
CA GLN A 185 7.66 -19.70 -5.82
C GLN A 185 7.13 -19.95 -4.40
N ASP A 186 7.99 -19.81 -3.42
CA ASP A 186 7.66 -20.04 -2.02
C ASP A 186 7.29 -18.73 -1.28
N LYS A 187 7.69 -17.57 -1.82
CA LYS A 187 7.40 -16.24 -1.24
C LYS A 187 7.39 -15.19 -2.34
N HIS A 188 6.55 -14.15 -2.16
CA HIS A 188 6.58 -12.93 -2.96
C HIS A 188 6.90 -11.75 -2.05
N TYR A 189 8.11 -11.23 -2.17
CA TYR A 189 8.52 -10.09 -1.35
C TYR A 189 8.12 -8.77 -1.99
N ASP A 190 8.64 -8.47 -3.17
CA ASP A 190 8.37 -7.24 -3.92
C ASP A 190 8.28 -7.54 -5.42
N PHE A 191 7.76 -6.59 -6.19
CA PHE A 191 7.56 -6.74 -7.62
C PHE A 191 7.55 -5.39 -8.31
N TRP A 192 7.87 -5.37 -9.61
CA TRP A 192 7.76 -4.18 -10.44
C TRP A 192 7.52 -4.53 -11.89
N TRP A 193 6.92 -3.60 -12.63
CA TRP A 193 6.59 -3.79 -14.05
C TRP A 193 7.56 -3.08 -14.98
N ASN A 194 7.74 -3.71 -16.15
CA ASN A 194 8.14 -3.03 -17.35
C ASN A 194 6.93 -3.00 -18.30
N LEU A 195 6.01 -2.07 -18.07
CA LEU A 195 4.76 -1.98 -18.83
C LEU A 195 4.96 -1.89 -20.34
N PRO A 196 5.94 -1.11 -20.87
CA PRO A 196 6.19 -1.07 -22.30
C PRO A 196 6.59 -2.42 -22.92
N ARG A 197 7.06 -3.38 -22.12
CA ARG A 197 7.50 -4.70 -22.57
C ARG A 197 6.60 -5.82 -22.06
N ASP A 198 5.52 -5.48 -21.39
CA ASP A 198 4.51 -6.41 -20.90
C ASP A 198 5.06 -7.55 -20.04
N TYR A 199 5.92 -7.22 -19.09
CA TYR A 199 6.35 -8.17 -18.07
C TYR A 199 6.48 -7.54 -16.69
N MET A 200 6.33 -8.39 -15.67
CA MET A 200 6.60 -8.09 -14.27
C MET A 200 7.81 -8.91 -13.80
N VAL A 201 8.61 -8.32 -12.94
CA VAL A 201 9.66 -9.01 -12.19
C VAL A 201 9.25 -9.01 -10.73
N SER A 202 9.23 -10.18 -10.11
CA SER A 202 9.02 -10.33 -8.67
C SER A 202 10.28 -10.91 -8.01
N SER A 203 10.49 -10.56 -6.75
CA SER A 203 11.54 -11.14 -5.91
C SER A 203 10.94 -12.10 -4.91
N GLU A 204 11.66 -13.15 -4.56
CA GLU A 204 11.37 -13.99 -3.42
C GLU A 204 12.15 -13.51 -2.20
N TRP A 205 11.63 -13.82 -1.02
CA TRP A 205 12.35 -13.63 0.22
C TRP A 205 13.03 -14.94 0.62
N GLY A 206 14.22 -14.85 1.19
CA GLY A 206 14.88 -15.99 1.79
C GLY A 206 14.11 -16.52 3.02
N LEU A 207 14.36 -17.75 3.40
CA LEU A 207 13.92 -18.25 4.70
C LEU A 207 14.63 -17.44 5.79
N PRO A 208 13.92 -16.94 6.80
CA PRO A 208 14.52 -16.25 7.92
C PRO A 208 15.42 -17.16 8.74
#